data_3dc426fc49e14b2b98dc57c0e536fab6
#
_entry.id   3dc426fc49e14b2b98dc57c0e536fab6
#
_cell.length_a   1.000
_cell.length_b   1.000
_cell.length_c   1.000
_cell.angle_alpha   90.00
_cell.angle_beta   90.00
_cell.angle_gamma   90.00
#
_symmetry.space_group_name_H-M   'P 1'
#
loop_
_entity.id
_entity.type
_entity.pdbx_description
1 polymer ?
#
loop_
_entity_poly.entity_id
_entity_poly.type
_entity_poly.pdbx_seq_one_letter_code
_entity_poly.pdbx_strand_id
1 'polypeptide(L)'
;MIARKWTLYLLTLCTSMLVLTGCSQPGVAKDTAARERAVPFTIVASGDSTADIGSATTYAWKPDMHAVHGAPRLGDVPVAELLEDAISGAMNKKGYRHTGPRDAGDLQIGYLVAIGDAEAVRKMEDRYGVQPGLAVASPDPGRYEKGTLIITVVDRRSGLVAWRSALQGFASQNISEETRRERINDIVTRMLAGIPARAVQAP
;
A
#
# COMPACT_ATOMS: atom_id res chain seq x y z
N MET A 1 -34.92 -75.89 41.91
CA MET A 1 -34.61 -76.39 40.57
C MET A 1 -34.28 -75.19 39.68
N ILE A 2 -33.11 -75.21 39.12
CA ILE A 2 -32.62 -74.51 37.96
C ILE A 2 -32.46 -72.96 38.08
N ALA A 3 -31.21 -72.60 38.36
CA ALA A 3 -30.64 -71.28 38.14
C ALA A 3 -30.51 -70.93 36.67
N ARG A 4 -30.79 -69.72 36.26
CA ARG A 4 -30.40 -69.20 35.00
C ARG A 4 -29.65 -67.89 35.21
N LYS A 5 -28.35 -67.96 34.95
CA LYS A 5 -27.44 -66.83 34.87
C LYS A 5 -27.75 -65.93 33.65
N TRP A 6 -28.03 -64.69 33.91
CA TRP A 6 -28.09 -63.67 32.84
C TRP A 6 -26.75 -62.96 32.81
N THR A 7 -26.04 -63.17 31.73
CA THR A 7 -24.81 -62.48 31.41
C THR A 7 -25.21 -61.18 30.71
N LEU A 8 -24.99 -60.02 31.40
CA LEU A 8 -25.12 -58.71 30.81
C LEU A 8 -23.93 -58.47 29.85
N TYR A 9 -24.21 -58.33 28.55
CA TYR A 9 -23.28 -57.73 27.61
C TYR A 9 -23.48 -56.23 27.65
N LEU A 10 -22.51 -55.51 28.29
CA LEU A 10 -22.36 -54.09 28.18
C LEU A 10 -21.66 -53.80 26.86
N LEU A 11 -22.44 -53.35 25.86
CA LEU A 11 -21.94 -52.83 24.60
C LEU A 11 -21.54 -51.34 24.84
N THR A 12 -20.28 -51.12 25.10
CA THR A 12 -19.71 -49.77 25.12
C THR A 12 -19.59 -49.27 23.71
N LEU A 13 -20.54 -48.40 23.31
CA LEU A 13 -20.52 -47.66 22.08
C LEU A 13 -19.54 -46.49 22.22
N CYS A 14 -18.31 -46.68 21.74
CA CYS A 14 -17.26 -45.68 21.71
C CYS A 14 -17.54 -44.76 20.51
N THR A 15 -18.32 -43.69 20.72
CA THR A 15 -18.51 -42.59 19.76
C THR A 15 -17.22 -41.80 19.64
N SER A 16 -16.43 -42.13 18.63
CA SER A 16 -15.24 -41.36 18.27
C SER A 16 -15.69 -40.05 17.61
N MET A 17 -15.70 -38.99 18.41
CA MET A 17 -15.92 -37.63 17.97
C MET A 17 -14.63 -37.16 17.25
N LEU A 18 -14.63 -37.26 15.90
CA LEU A 18 -13.59 -36.63 15.07
C LEU A 18 -13.72 -35.12 15.20
N VAL A 19 -12.92 -34.54 16.06
CA VAL A 19 -12.68 -33.09 16.08
C VAL A 19 -11.78 -32.79 14.89
N LEU A 20 -12.40 -32.31 13.80
CA LEU A 20 -11.68 -31.67 12.71
C LEU A 20 -11.11 -30.35 13.21
N THR A 21 -9.97 -30.40 13.86
CA THR A 21 -9.14 -29.22 14.09
C THR A 21 -8.63 -28.78 12.71
N GLY A 22 -9.32 -27.82 12.11
CA GLY A 22 -8.83 -27.10 10.96
C GLY A 22 -7.53 -26.39 11.37
N CYS A 23 -6.39 -27.00 11.08
CA CYS A 23 -5.09 -26.33 11.15
C CYS A 23 -5.09 -25.23 10.10
N SER A 24 -5.44 -24.01 10.51
CA SER A 24 -5.02 -22.80 9.81
C SER A 24 -3.50 -22.82 9.83
N GLN A 25 -2.88 -23.16 8.71
CA GLN A 25 -1.42 -23.23 8.60
C GLN A 25 -0.86 -21.79 8.63
N PRO A 26 -0.27 -21.33 9.73
CA PRO A 26 0.31 -19.99 9.82
C PRO A 26 1.54 -19.79 8.92
N GLY A 27 2.08 -20.86 8.34
CA GLY A 27 3.23 -20.82 7.44
C GLY A 27 2.91 -20.21 6.07
N VAL A 28 1.76 -20.54 5.49
CA VAL A 28 1.42 -20.10 4.11
C VAL A 28 1.24 -18.58 4.02
N ALA A 29 0.61 -17.96 5.02
CA ALA A 29 0.41 -16.51 5.05
C ALA A 29 1.74 -15.76 5.20
N LYS A 30 2.67 -16.26 6.04
CA LYS A 30 4.00 -15.66 6.21
C LYS A 30 4.85 -15.77 4.94
N ASP A 31 4.78 -16.91 4.25
CA ASP A 31 5.49 -17.10 2.98
C ASP A 31 4.96 -16.18 1.88
N THR A 32 3.65 -15.97 1.81
CA THR A 32 3.05 -15.07 0.84
C THR A 32 3.47 -13.62 1.10
N ALA A 33 3.39 -13.15 2.34
CA ALA A 33 3.81 -11.80 2.71
C ALA A 33 5.32 -11.59 2.47
N ALA A 34 6.16 -12.60 2.69
CA ALA A 34 7.59 -12.54 2.39
C ALA A 34 7.85 -12.44 0.89
N ARG A 35 7.15 -13.22 0.07
CA ARG A 35 7.24 -13.16 -1.40
C ARG A 35 6.79 -11.82 -1.95
N GLU A 36 5.70 -11.27 -1.44
CA GLU A 36 5.20 -9.95 -1.85
C GLU A 36 6.19 -8.83 -1.51
N ARG A 37 6.88 -8.90 -0.36
CA ARG A 37 7.95 -7.95 -0.01
C ARG A 37 9.17 -8.07 -0.91
N ALA A 38 9.42 -9.24 -1.47
CA ALA A 38 10.53 -9.50 -2.39
C ALA A 38 10.24 -9.07 -3.85
N VAL A 39 9.00 -8.66 -4.17
CA VAL A 39 8.65 -8.21 -5.52
C VAL A 39 9.38 -6.90 -5.82
N PRO A 40 10.18 -6.85 -6.91
CA PRO A 40 11.05 -5.72 -7.17
C PRO A 40 10.26 -4.45 -7.52
N PHE A 41 10.83 -3.32 -7.13
CA PHE A 41 10.40 -1.99 -7.54
C PHE A 41 11.58 -1.03 -7.59
N THR A 42 11.42 0.06 -8.32
CA THR A 42 12.38 1.16 -8.40
C THR A 42 11.68 2.44 -7.94
N ILE A 43 12.38 3.23 -7.14
CA ILE A 43 11.93 4.57 -6.74
C ILE A 43 12.96 5.58 -7.22
N VAL A 44 12.50 6.65 -7.84
CA VAL A 44 13.25 7.89 -8.06
C VAL A 44 12.53 9.02 -7.36
N ALA A 45 13.29 9.90 -6.72
CA ALA A 45 12.71 11.02 -6.01
C ALA A 45 13.59 12.26 -6.18
N SER A 46 12.94 13.42 -6.21
CA SER A 46 13.59 14.72 -6.27
C SER A 46 12.86 15.71 -5.37
N GLY A 47 13.61 16.57 -4.71
CA GLY A 47 13.10 17.70 -3.96
C GLY A 47 13.65 19.00 -4.54
N ASP A 48 12.87 20.07 -4.45
CA ASP A 48 13.36 21.41 -4.76
C ASP A 48 13.93 22.03 -3.49
N SER A 49 15.22 22.34 -3.51
CA SER A 49 15.91 22.97 -2.38
C SER A 49 15.43 24.40 -2.10
N THR A 50 14.70 25.01 -3.03
CA THR A 50 14.13 26.36 -2.87
C THR A 50 12.76 26.34 -2.20
N ALA A 51 12.10 25.16 -2.17
CA ALA A 51 10.84 24.99 -1.48
C ALA A 51 11.09 24.71 0.01
N ASP A 52 10.47 25.51 0.86
CA ASP A 52 10.62 25.37 2.32
C ASP A 52 9.63 24.35 2.90
N ILE A 53 9.89 23.06 2.62
CA ILE A 53 9.11 21.98 3.26
C ILE A 53 9.27 22.02 4.77
N GLY A 54 10.45 22.43 5.27
CA GLY A 54 10.79 22.40 6.69
C GLY A 54 9.92 23.30 7.56
N SER A 55 9.43 24.43 7.03
CA SER A 55 8.54 25.35 7.74
C SER A 55 7.07 24.92 7.71
N ALA A 56 6.67 24.08 6.77
CA ALA A 56 5.29 23.58 6.66
C ALA A 56 4.87 22.77 7.89
N THR A 57 3.64 22.93 8.33
CA THR A 57 3.07 22.20 9.47
C THR A 57 1.90 21.32 9.09
N THR A 58 1.26 21.69 8.00
CA THR A 58 0.01 21.09 7.56
C THR A 58 0.07 20.69 6.09
N TYR A 59 -0.79 19.74 5.71
CA TYR A 59 -1.00 19.39 4.32
C TYR A 59 -2.49 19.20 4.02
N ALA A 60 -2.84 19.40 2.77
CA ALA A 60 -4.16 19.13 2.22
C ALA A 60 -4.04 18.26 0.97
N TRP A 61 -5.10 17.56 0.62
CA TRP A 61 -5.19 16.88 -0.68
C TRP A 61 -5.37 17.88 -1.81
N LYS A 62 -4.80 17.55 -2.96
CA LYS A 62 -4.96 18.31 -4.21
C LYS A 62 -5.73 17.46 -5.23
N PRO A 63 -7.09 17.49 -5.21
CA PRO A 63 -7.92 16.56 -5.98
C PRO A 63 -7.69 16.56 -7.48
N ASP A 64 -7.33 17.71 -8.06
CA ASP A 64 -6.99 17.86 -9.48
C ASP A 64 -5.67 17.14 -9.87
N MET A 65 -4.94 16.64 -8.87
CA MET A 65 -3.74 15.83 -9.04
C MET A 65 -3.94 14.38 -8.57
N HIS A 66 -5.18 13.94 -8.42
CA HIS A 66 -5.51 12.55 -8.08
C HIS A 66 -6.04 11.82 -9.32
N ALA A 67 -5.40 10.72 -9.69
CA ALA A 67 -5.92 9.83 -10.72
C ALA A 67 -5.45 8.39 -10.50
N VAL A 68 -6.34 7.45 -10.77
CA VAL A 68 -6.06 6.01 -10.79
C VAL A 68 -6.49 5.44 -12.15
N HIS A 69 -5.52 4.97 -12.93
CA HIS A 69 -5.71 4.37 -14.24
C HIS A 69 -5.46 2.86 -14.18
N GLY A 70 -6.23 2.07 -14.95
CA GLY A 70 -6.06 0.62 -15.02
C GLY A 70 -6.66 -0.16 -13.84
N ALA A 71 -7.43 0.51 -12.97
CA ALA A 71 -8.09 -0.11 -11.83
C ALA A 71 -8.98 -1.34 -12.14
N PRO A 72 -9.64 -1.47 -13.33
CA PRO A 72 -10.49 -2.63 -13.61
C PRO A 72 -9.79 -3.99 -13.42
N ARG A 73 -8.47 -4.05 -13.59
CA ARG A 73 -7.69 -5.26 -13.38
C ARG A 73 -7.46 -5.61 -11.92
N LEU A 74 -7.62 -4.66 -11.03
CA LEU A 74 -7.53 -4.86 -9.58
C LEU A 74 -8.88 -5.18 -8.92
N GLY A 75 -9.97 -5.20 -9.71
CA GLY A 75 -11.32 -5.40 -9.21
C GLY A 75 -11.73 -4.29 -8.25
N ASP A 76 -12.44 -4.66 -7.18
CA ASP A 76 -12.99 -3.72 -6.18
C ASP A 76 -11.94 -3.22 -5.17
N VAL A 77 -10.65 -3.30 -5.47
CA VAL A 77 -9.61 -2.80 -4.55
C VAL A 77 -9.69 -1.27 -4.44
N PRO A 78 -9.91 -0.71 -3.25
CA PRO A 78 -10.01 0.72 -3.04
C PRO A 78 -8.61 1.37 -3.03
N VAL A 79 -7.96 1.42 -4.20
CA VAL A 79 -6.56 1.88 -4.35
C VAL A 79 -6.37 3.30 -3.83
N ALA A 80 -7.32 4.20 -4.11
CA ALA A 80 -7.27 5.58 -3.66
C ALA A 80 -7.25 5.67 -2.13
N GLU A 81 -8.19 5.02 -1.45
CA GLU A 81 -8.28 5.01 0.02
C GLU A 81 -7.02 4.43 0.66
N LEU A 82 -6.51 3.31 0.14
CA LEU A 82 -5.29 2.68 0.64
C LEU A 82 -4.07 3.60 0.52
N LEU A 83 -3.97 4.37 -0.58
CA LEU A 83 -2.89 5.33 -0.78
C LEU A 83 -3.03 6.54 0.13
N GLU A 84 -4.23 7.09 0.28
CA GLU A 84 -4.50 8.22 1.15
C GLU A 84 -4.22 7.89 2.61
N ASP A 85 -4.61 6.70 3.07
CA ASP A 85 -4.29 6.20 4.40
C ASP A 85 -2.78 6.05 4.60
N ALA A 86 -2.08 5.47 3.64
CA ALA A 86 -0.63 5.28 3.72
C ALA A 86 0.14 6.61 3.72
N ILE A 87 -0.24 7.55 2.83
CA ILE A 87 0.37 8.87 2.76
C ILE A 87 0.09 9.64 4.05
N SER A 88 -1.15 9.62 4.54
CA SER A 88 -1.52 10.27 5.80
C SER A 88 -0.73 9.70 6.96
N GLY A 89 -0.62 8.39 7.06
CA GLY A 89 0.18 7.71 8.08
C GLY A 89 1.66 8.11 8.04
N ALA A 90 2.25 8.18 6.84
CA ALA A 90 3.64 8.58 6.66
C ALA A 90 3.88 10.06 7.00
N MET A 91 3.00 10.95 6.57
CA MET A 91 3.07 12.39 6.88
C MET A 91 2.87 12.67 8.36
N ASN A 92 1.91 12.00 9.01
CA ASN A 92 1.67 12.14 10.45
C ASN A 92 2.88 11.67 11.27
N LYS A 93 3.53 10.56 10.90
CA LYS A 93 4.78 10.10 11.54
C LYS A 93 5.91 11.11 11.43
N LYS A 94 5.90 11.93 10.38
CA LYS A 94 6.86 13.02 10.17
C LYS A 94 6.44 14.33 10.86
N GLY A 95 5.30 14.37 11.55
CA GLY A 95 4.81 15.51 12.30
C GLY A 95 3.98 16.52 11.50
N TYR A 96 3.58 16.19 10.26
CA TYR A 96 2.64 17.00 9.47
C TYR A 96 1.21 16.61 9.81
N ARG A 97 0.30 17.58 9.87
CA ARG A 97 -1.13 17.35 10.15
C ARG A 97 -1.96 17.56 8.89
N HIS A 98 -2.88 16.62 8.63
CA HIS A 98 -3.88 16.81 7.58
C HIS A 98 -4.86 17.91 7.98
N THR A 99 -5.14 18.83 7.05
CA THR A 99 -6.22 19.81 7.19
C THR A 99 -7.46 19.33 6.47
N GLY A 100 -8.63 19.81 6.90
CA GLY A 100 -9.89 19.48 6.26
C GLY A 100 -9.96 19.98 4.80
N PRO A 101 -10.97 19.52 4.04
CA PRO A 101 -11.07 19.77 2.59
C PRO A 101 -11.26 21.24 2.21
N ARG A 102 -11.56 22.11 3.16
CA ARG A 102 -11.72 23.56 2.95
C ARG A 102 -10.44 24.35 3.27
N ASP A 103 -9.50 23.72 3.96
CA ASP A 103 -8.24 24.35 4.35
C ASP A 103 -7.17 23.93 3.35
N ALA A 104 -6.50 24.90 2.79
CA ALA A 104 -5.54 24.61 1.73
C ALA A 104 -4.24 23.96 2.20
N GLY A 105 -3.99 23.86 3.52
CA GLY A 105 -2.73 23.37 4.09
C GLY A 105 -1.52 24.21 3.66
N ASP A 106 -0.37 23.99 4.28
CA ASP A 106 0.90 24.57 3.82
C ASP A 106 1.43 23.84 2.59
N LEU A 107 1.24 22.52 2.57
CA LEU A 107 1.58 21.63 1.47
C LEU A 107 0.31 21.10 0.81
N GLN A 108 0.38 20.83 -0.48
CA GLN A 108 -0.66 20.16 -1.23
C GLN A 108 -0.11 18.85 -1.80
N ILE A 109 -0.80 17.74 -1.54
CA ILE A 109 -0.36 16.41 -1.95
C ILE A 109 -1.32 15.86 -3.00
N GLY A 110 -0.73 15.40 -4.12
CA GLY A 110 -1.42 14.66 -5.15
C GLY A 110 -0.72 13.35 -5.47
N TYR A 111 -1.46 12.40 -6.05
CA TYR A 111 -0.92 11.13 -6.51
C TYR A 111 -1.55 10.70 -7.83
N LEU A 112 -0.76 9.97 -8.61
CA LEU A 112 -1.18 9.39 -9.88
C LEU A 112 -0.76 7.94 -9.92
N VAL A 113 -1.68 7.06 -10.27
CA VAL A 113 -1.47 5.62 -10.40
C VAL A 113 -1.82 5.17 -11.81
N ALA A 114 -0.96 4.35 -12.41
CA ALA A 114 -1.27 3.61 -13.63
C ALA A 114 -0.84 2.15 -13.45
N ILE A 115 -1.77 1.21 -13.67
CA ILE A 115 -1.53 -0.22 -13.51
C ILE A 115 -1.96 -0.95 -14.78
N GLY A 116 -1.03 -1.69 -15.40
CA GLY A 116 -1.27 -2.42 -16.64
C GLY A 116 -1.64 -1.54 -17.86
N ASP A 117 -1.50 -0.22 -17.73
CA ASP A 117 -1.82 0.76 -18.76
C ASP A 117 -0.55 1.49 -19.21
N ALA A 118 0.09 0.97 -20.25
CA ALA A 118 1.33 1.53 -20.78
C ALA A 118 1.16 2.92 -21.40
N GLU A 119 -0.04 3.27 -21.88
CA GLU A 119 -0.30 4.59 -22.43
C GLU A 119 -0.43 5.64 -21.31
N ALA A 120 -1.16 5.31 -20.24
CA ALA A 120 -1.23 6.15 -19.07
C ALA A 120 0.15 6.36 -18.44
N VAL A 121 0.97 5.32 -18.35
CA VAL A 121 2.37 5.43 -17.86
C VAL A 121 3.16 6.40 -18.72
N ARG A 122 3.15 6.27 -20.05
CA ARG A 122 3.88 7.20 -20.94
C ARG A 122 3.40 8.64 -20.77
N LYS A 123 2.09 8.87 -20.72
CA LYS A 123 1.54 10.23 -20.47
C LYS A 123 1.99 10.81 -19.13
N MET A 124 2.12 9.96 -18.10
CA MET A 124 2.64 10.38 -16.79
C MET A 124 4.13 10.72 -16.87
N GLU A 125 4.93 9.88 -17.53
CA GLU A 125 6.37 10.11 -17.73
C GLU A 125 6.62 11.41 -18.52
N ASP A 126 5.91 11.61 -19.64
CA ASP A 126 6.03 12.80 -20.46
C ASP A 126 5.62 14.08 -19.70
N ARG A 127 4.53 14.01 -18.95
CA ARG A 127 4.00 15.17 -18.23
C ARG A 127 4.85 15.57 -17.02
N TYR A 128 5.41 14.58 -16.32
CA TYR A 128 6.11 14.82 -15.05
C TYR A 128 7.63 14.69 -15.16
N GLY A 129 8.15 14.28 -16.30
CA GLY A 129 9.58 14.15 -16.56
C GLY A 129 10.27 13.13 -15.66
N VAL A 130 9.55 12.11 -15.17
CA VAL A 130 10.07 11.13 -14.23
C VAL A 130 9.93 9.73 -14.80
N GLN A 131 11.07 9.06 -14.99
CA GLN A 131 11.13 7.69 -15.51
C GLN A 131 11.79 6.77 -14.47
N PRO A 132 11.01 6.07 -13.64
CA PRO A 132 11.57 5.17 -12.63
C PRO A 132 12.35 4.00 -13.19
N GLY A 133 12.08 3.63 -14.45
CA GLY A 133 12.95 2.76 -15.25
C GLY A 133 13.13 1.34 -14.69
N LEU A 134 12.04 0.68 -14.26
CA LEU A 134 12.13 -0.72 -13.85
C LEU A 134 12.40 -1.63 -15.06
N ALA A 135 13.66 -2.05 -15.22
CA ALA A 135 14.13 -2.82 -16.36
C ALA A 135 13.87 -4.33 -16.27
N VAL A 136 13.38 -4.82 -15.12
CA VAL A 136 13.13 -6.26 -14.94
C VAL A 136 11.75 -6.66 -15.47
N ALA A 137 11.67 -7.90 -15.97
CA ALA A 137 10.41 -8.50 -16.34
C ALA A 137 9.55 -8.82 -15.11
N SER A 138 8.24 -8.97 -15.33
CA SER A 138 7.35 -9.45 -14.26
C SER A 138 7.82 -10.82 -13.76
N PRO A 139 7.91 -11.01 -12.43
CA PRO A 139 8.30 -12.31 -11.88
C PRO A 139 7.26 -13.40 -12.18
N ASP A 140 6.01 -13.02 -12.41
CA ASP A 140 4.92 -13.87 -12.88
C ASP A 140 3.89 -13.00 -13.61
N PRO A 141 3.89 -12.99 -14.97
CA PRO A 141 2.98 -12.16 -15.76
C PRO A 141 1.50 -12.48 -15.57
N GLY A 142 1.18 -13.69 -15.10
CA GLY A 142 -0.19 -14.10 -14.79
C GLY A 142 -0.70 -13.58 -13.45
N ARG A 143 0.21 -13.18 -12.57
CA ARG A 143 -0.08 -12.75 -11.21
C ARG A 143 0.19 -11.27 -10.96
N TYR A 144 1.15 -10.70 -11.65
CA TYR A 144 1.62 -9.34 -11.40
C TYR A 144 1.47 -8.46 -12.65
N GLU A 145 0.87 -7.31 -12.42
CA GLU A 145 0.77 -6.23 -13.40
C GLU A 145 1.80 -5.14 -13.10
N LYS A 146 2.51 -4.67 -14.12
CA LYS A 146 3.41 -3.53 -13.97
C LYS A 146 2.61 -2.26 -13.69
N GLY A 147 3.04 -1.51 -12.68
CA GLY A 147 2.38 -0.27 -12.27
C GLY A 147 3.38 0.84 -12.00
N THR A 148 2.89 2.06 -12.12
CA THR A 148 3.60 3.30 -11.78
C THR A 148 2.77 4.09 -10.79
N LEU A 149 3.41 4.60 -9.73
CA LEU A 149 2.85 5.52 -8.77
C LEU A 149 3.72 6.78 -8.73
N ILE A 150 3.11 7.95 -8.86
CA ILE A 150 3.77 9.24 -8.64
C ILE A 150 3.09 9.91 -7.46
N ILE A 151 3.88 10.38 -6.49
CA ILE A 151 3.42 11.26 -5.42
C ILE A 151 4.10 12.62 -5.62
N THR A 152 3.32 13.68 -5.61
CA THR A 152 3.78 15.06 -5.75
C THR A 152 3.34 15.87 -4.54
N VAL A 153 4.27 16.60 -3.95
CA VAL A 153 4.03 17.55 -2.87
C VAL A 153 4.36 18.95 -3.39
N VAL A 154 3.41 19.85 -3.31
CA VAL A 154 3.53 21.23 -3.77
C VAL A 154 3.54 22.14 -2.54
N ASP A 155 4.46 23.07 -2.47
CA ASP A 155 4.39 24.21 -1.54
C ASP A 155 3.29 25.15 -2.02
N ARG A 156 2.23 25.29 -1.22
CA ARG A 156 1.07 26.12 -1.60
C ARG A 156 1.42 27.59 -1.78
N ARG A 157 2.37 28.09 -1.00
CA ARG A 157 2.73 29.51 -1.02
C ARG A 157 3.45 29.91 -2.31
N SER A 158 4.40 29.10 -2.75
CA SER A 158 5.19 29.34 -3.96
C SER A 158 4.55 28.73 -5.22
N GLY A 159 3.69 27.73 -5.05
CA GLY A 159 3.18 26.90 -6.15
C GLY A 159 4.22 25.93 -6.73
N LEU A 160 5.41 25.86 -6.15
CA LEU A 160 6.50 25.00 -6.62
C LEU A 160 6.32 23.57 -6.12
N VAL A 161 6.80 22.62 -6.93
CA VAL A 161 6.90 21.22 -6.53
C VAL A 161 8.02 21.08 -5.52
N ALA A 162 7.66 20.95 -4.26
CA ALA A 162 8.61 20.81 -3.16
C ALA A 162 9.21 19.40 -3.08
N TRP A 163 8.44 18.39 -3.45
CA TRP A 163 8.88 16.99 -3.51
C TRP A 163 8.10 16.22 -4.57
N ARG A 164 8.80 15.39 -5.30
CA ARG A 164 8.20 14.43 -6.21
C ARG A 164 8.92 13.10 -6.10
N SER A 165 8.17 12.03 -5.98
CA SER A 165 8.73 10.70 -6.11
C SER A 165 7.87 9.84 -7.03
N ALA A 166 8.52 9.01 -7.81
CA ALA A 166 7.90 8.08 -8.73
C ALA A 166 8.43 6.68 -8.46
N LEU A 167 7.51 5.74 -8.39
CA LEU A 167 7.77 4.32 -8.26
C LEU A 167 7.30 3.60 -9.51
N GLN A 168 8.09 2.65 -9.96
CA GLN A 168 7.65 1.61 -10.89
C GLN A 168 7.86 0.24 -10.25
N GLY A 169 6.84 -0.59 -10.26
CA GLY A 169 6.84 -1.89 -9.61
C GLY A 169 5.78 -2.82 -10.17
N PHE A 170 5.43 -3.85 -9.42
CA PHE A 170 4.43 -4.82 -9.80
C PHE A 170 3.32 -4.88 -8.76
N ALA A 171 2.07 -4.79 -9.20
CA ALA A 171 0.88 -4.96 -8.39
C ALA A 171 0.34 -6.38 -8.54
N SER A 172 -0.01 -7.02 -7.43
CA SER A 172 -0.65 -8.32 -7.42
C SER A 172 -2.15 -8.19 -7.14
N GLN A 173 -2.95 -8.98 -7.86
CA GLN A 173 -4.39 -9.03 -7.65
C GLN A 173 -4.75 -9.97 -6.48
N ASN A 174 -3.99 -11.04 -6.30
CA ASN A 174 -4.32 -12.18 -5.44
C ASN A 174 -3.53 -12.19 -4.13
N ILE A 175 -3.60 -11.09 -3.38
CA ILE A 175 -3.03 -10.99 -2.03
C ILE A 175 -4.09 -10.53 -1.05
N SER A 176 -3.91 -10.88 0.24
CA SER A 176 -4.81 -10.41 1.28
C SER A 176 -4.79 -8.88 1.39
N GLU A 177 -5.89 -8.30 1.86
CA GLU A 177 -5.97 -6.85 2.10
C GLU A 177 -4.90 -6.38 3.08
N GLU A 178 -4.63 -7.15 4.13
CA GLU A 178 -3.56 -6.86 5.11
C GLU A 178 -2.19 -6.79 4.43
N THR A 179 -1.81 -7.81 3.64
CA THR A 179 -0.54 -7.82 2.91
C THR A 179 -0.43 -6.64 1.93
N ARG A 180 -1.55 -6.29 1.27
CA ARG A 180 -1.62 -5.13 0.37
C ARG A 180 -1.39 -3.83 1.12
N ARG A 181 -2.05 -3.65 2.27
CA ARG A 181 -1.91 -2.46 3.12
C ARG A 181 -0.48 -2.31 3.65
N GLU A 182 0.11 -3.39 4.15
CA GLU A 182 1.52 -3.40 4.60
C GLU A 182 2.47 -2.99 3.48
N ARG A 183 2.29 -3.55 2.28
CA ARG A 183 3.12 -3.25 1.12
C ARG A 183 2.99 -1.79 0.67
N ILE A 184 1.77 -1.27 0.58
CA ILE A 184 1.52 0.13 0.22
C ILE A 184 2.15 1.06 1.27
N ASN A 185 2.03 0.76 2.56
CA ASN A 185 2.64 1.53 3.63
C ASN A 185 4.18 1.55 3.54
N ASP A 186 4.83 0.41 3.26
CA ASP A 186 6.29 0.35 3.07
C ASP A 186 6.73 1.18 1.85
N ILE A 187 6.05 1.01 0.73
CA ILE A 187 6.32 1.76 -0.50
C ILE A 187 6.19 3.27 -0.28
N VAL A 188 5.06 3.72 0.26
CA VAL A 188 4.80 5.15 0.50
C VAL A 188 5.79 5.73 1.49
N THR A 189 6.14 4.98 2.55
CA THR A 189 7.17 5.41 3.51
C THR A 189 8.50 5.67 2.82
N ARG A 190 8.92 4.80 1.91
CA ARG A 190 10.16 4.97 1.13
C ARG A 190 10.05 6.11 0.12
N MET A 191 8.93 6.26 -0.55
CA MET A 191 8.70 7.34 -1.52
C MET A 191 8.76 8.73 -0.86
N LEU A 192 8.34 8.84 0.40
CA LEU A 192 8.35 10.08 1.17
C LEU A 192 9.58 10.20 2.10
N ALA A 193 10.56 9.32 1.99
CA ALA A 193 11.71 9.29 2.91
C ALA A 193 12.48 10.60 2.94
N GLY A 194 12.65 11.28 1.81
CA GLY A 194 13.39 12.54 1.71
C GLY A 194 12.64 13.77 2.22
N ILE A 195 11.35 13.67 2.51
CA ILE A 195 10.63 14.75 3.19
C ILE A 195 11.13 14.81 4.65
N PRO A 196 11.61 15.99 5.13
CA PRO A 196 12.14 16.10 6.49
C PRO A 196 11.08 15.77 7.54
N ALA A 197 11.49 15.10 8.60
CA ALA A 197 10.67 15.01 9.80
C ALA A 197 10.71 16.34 10.53
N ARG A 198 9.56 16.78 11.04
CA ARG A 198 9.49 17.97 11.88
C ARG A 198 9.97 17.64 13.28
N ALA A 199 10.72 18.53 13.87
CA ALA A 199 10.98 18.46 15.30
C ALA A 199 9.61 18.55 16.02
N VAL A 200 9.27 17.50 16.77
CA VAL A 200 8.11 17.55 17.65
C VAL A 200 8.43 18.63 18.66
N GLN A 201 7.81 19.80 18.56
CA GLN A 201 7.84 20.76 19.66
C GLN A 201 7.19 20.04 20.85
N ALA A 202 8.02 19.69 21.83
CA ALA A 202 7.52 19.23 23.10
C ALA A 202 6.61 20.34 23.69
N PRO A 203 5.49 19.97 24.32
CA PRO A 203 4.56 20.91 24.91
C PRO A 203 5.18 21.73 26.06
#